data_2988af9e2e877ea437520b4dca4d554b
#
_entry.id   2988af9e2e877ea437520b4dca4d554b
#
_cell.length_a   1.000
_cell.length_b   1.000
_cell.length_c   1.000
_cell.angle_alpha   90.00
_cell.angle_beta   90.00
_cell.angle_gamma   90.00
#
_symmetry.space_group_name_H-M   'P 1'
#
loop_
_entity.id
_entity.type
_entity.pdbx_description
1 polymer ?
#
loop_
_entity_poly.entity_id
_entity_poly.type
_entity_poly.pdbx_seq_one_letter_code
_entity_poly.pdbx_strand_id
1 'polypeptide(L)'
;MSNVTWGFNFGSLNHSGAAPVPKRGAARRIVVMGDFSAGAAAGRLDTGPALARRKLIPVEFDTLEDTLQRLRVRLLLPLGDAGSGVELEFADLDAFHPDALYRSLDVFQALADLRKRLNNTASFAKAAAEVQSWGGTVKNKVRKRRSRSGAPAADARLSDFARLVGVAPELRTDTPVDALLRQIVGPLVQAAADPKRDAMVATVDEALSAAMREVLHQSEFQNLESLWRGLDMLLRRIETGPSLQVLLLDVSAEELAADLSSADDLSDSGLYSLLVEQRAAEKNGGVSLICGLYQFEATPPHAELLGRMAHIAAQAQAPFVTAISADGLMDRKNPPHELVMESMQALREMPQASNLALLAPRFMLRHPYGKRSDPIGVFAFEEFTAAEGMRGMLWGHPAILAACLLAAPSPTLSIGDLPFHYVVDGDGDQVGLPCTERLVSAEIAAQLGRYGINSLMAHKGQPELRLAGLDATNGEALSWHAAPKPEMRAAARAPVAAESPEPDARSDEPELQAAGGASGDGEDAQTPESADTSLDDLLASLADTETPAADPGGADDDIDPELAALLKSLE
;
A
#
# COMPACT_ATOMS: atom_id res chain seq x y z
N MET A 1 -31.07 25.26 -17.75
CA MET A 1 -30.20 24.10 -17.69
C MET A 1 -30.89 23.09 -16.80
N SER A 2 -31.33 21.97 -17.37
CA SER A 2 -32.02 20.91 -16.62
C SER A 2 -31.02 20.25 -15.70
N ASN A 3 -31.24 20.35 -14.38
CA ASN A 3 -30.49 19.56 -13.39
C ASN A 3 -30.76 18.09 -13.67
N VAL A 4 -29.81 17.42 -14.26
CA VAL A 4 -29.80 15.96 -14.32
C VAL A 4 -29.36 15.50 -12.92
N THR A 5 -30.31 15.08 -12.10
CA THR A 5 -30.04 14.41 -10.82
C THR A 5 -29.52 13.00 -11.16
N TRP A 6 -28.25 12.75 -10.98
CA TRP A 6 -27.66 11.43 -11.10
C TRP A 6 -28.10 10.59 -9.90
N GLY A 7 -28.86 9.53 -10.14
CA GLY A 7 -29.25 8.59 -9.08
C GLY A 7 -28.15 7.55 -8.87
N PHE A 8 -27.41 7.64 -7.76
CA PHE A 8 -26.43 6.61 -7.35
C PHE A 8 -27.16 5.41 -6.75
N ASN A 9 -26.73 4.19 -7.13
CA ASN A 9 -27.34 2.94 -6.67
C ASN A 9 -26.51 2.27 -5.58
N PHE A 10 -26.83 2.55 -4.35
CA PHE A 10 -26.18 1.94 -3.19
C PHE A 10 -26.75 0.57 -2.80
N GLY A 11 -27.61 -0.02 -3.63
CA GLY A 11 -28.28 -1.28 -3.33
C GLY A 11 -29.43 -1.14 -2.33
N SER A 12 -30.13 -2.23 -2.10
CA SER A 12 -31.20 -2.33 -1.12
C SER A 12 -31.06 -3.63 -0.30
N LEU A 13 -31.60 -3.60 0.92
CA LEU A 13 -31.75 -4.77 1.78
C LEU A 13 -33.23 -4.92 2.11
N ASN A 14 -33.89 -5.91 1.52
CA ASN A 14 -35.32 -6.17 1.72
C ASN A 14 -35.59 -7.11 2.89
N HIS A 15 -34.59 -7.87 3.32
CA HIS A 15 -34.69 -8.74 4.49
C HIS A 15 -33.82 -8.18 5.63
N SER A 16 -34.45 -7.53 6.58
CA SER A 16 -33.79 -7.11 7.83
C SER A 16 -33.87 -8.23 8.88
N GLY A 17 -33.12 -9.27 8.68
CA GLY A 17 -32.76 -10.14 9.81
C GLY A 17 -31.88 -9.34 10.74
N ALA A 18 -32.38 -8.95 11.93
CA ALA A 18 -31.54 -8.24 12.89
C ALA A 18 -30.35 -9.12 13.25
N ALA A 19 -29.14 -8.65 12.92
CA ALA A 19 -27.93 -9.33 13.38
C ALA A 19 -27.94 -9.42 14.91
N PRO A 20 -27.47 -10.51 15.49
CA PRO A 20 -27.46 -10.64 16.94
C PRO A 20 -26.52 -9.58 17.51
N VAL A 21 -27.06 -8.73 18.34
CA VAL A 21 -26.27 -7.76 19.12
C VAL A 21 -25.21 -8.55 19.90
N PRO A 22 -23.91 -8.24 19.76
CA PRO A 22 -22.88 -8.91 20.53
C PRO A 22 -23.21 -8.86 22.02
N LYS A 23 -23.29 -10.02 22.66
CA LYS A 23 -23.60 -10.09 24.10
C LYS A 23 -22.45 -9.42 24.87
N ARG A 24 -22.78 -8.68 25.93
CA ARG A 24 -21.76 -8.14 26.85
C ARG A 24 -20.84 -9.28 27.29
N GLY A 25 -19.52 -9.12 27.07
CA GLY A 25 -18.51 -10.11 27.38
C GLY A 25 -18.25 -11.16 26.27
N ALA A 26 -18.88 -11.05 25.08
CA ALA A 26 -18.46 -11.82 23.92
C ALA A 26 -17.08 -11.38 23.41
N ALA A 27 -16.32 -12.32 22.83
CA ALA A 27 -15.05 -12.01 22.20
C ALA A 27 -15.25 -10.96 21.11
N ARG A 28 -14.35 -9.98 21.05
CA ARG A 28 -14.27 -9.05 19.92
C ARG A 28 -13.68 -9.81 18.73
N ARG A 29 -14.26 -9.64 17.56
CA ARG A 29 -13.81 -10.31 16.34
C ARG A 29 -13.52 -9.31 15.25
N ILE A 30 -12.29 -9.29 14.80
CA ILE A 30 -11.82 -8.48 13.67
C ILE A 30 -11.79 -9.39 12.46
N VAL A 31 -12.59 -9.09 11.43
CA VAL A 31 -12.51 -9.75 10.14
C VAL A 31 -11.58 -8.96 9.24
N VAL A 32 -10.52 -9.60 8.74
CA VAL A 32 -9.58 -9.00 7.77
C VAL A 32 -9.85 -9.61 6.41
N MET A 33 -10.28 -8.77 5.45
CA MET A 33 -10.65 -9.17 4.09
C MET A 33 -9.58 -8.72 3.11
N GLY A 34 -9.21 -9.58 2.16
CA GLY A 34 -8.25 -9.29 1.09
C GLY A 34 -7.99 -10.52 0.23
N ASP A 35 -7.28 -10.37 -0.88
CA ASP A 35 -6.89 -11.47 -1.77
C ASP A 35 -5.61 -12.18 -1.28
N PHE A 36 -5.70 -12.83 -0.13
CA PHE A 36 -4.57 -13.47 0.53
C PHE A 36 -4.00 -14.67 -0.22
N SER A 37 -4.79 -15.30 -1.07
CA SER A 37 -4.36 -16.43 -1.89
C SER A 37 -3.93 -16.05 -3.30
N ALA A 38 -3.95 -14.76 -3.66
CA ALA A 38 -3.80 -14.26 -5.03
C ALA A 38 -4.83 -14.88 -5.99
N GLY A 39 -6.07 -15.05 -5.52
CA GLY A 39 -7.15 -15.68 -6.26
C GLY A 39 -7.54 -14.95 -7.53
N ALA A 40 -7.47 -13.61 -7.53
CA ALA A 40 -7.71 -12.78 -8.72
C ALA A 40 -6.71 -13.10 -9.84
N ALA A 41 -5.43 -13.21 -9.52
CA ALA A 41 -4.39 -13.59 -10.48
C ALA A 41 -4.60 -15.01 -11.02
N ALA A 42 -5.19 -15.91 -10.22
CA ALA A 42 -5.60 -17.26 -10.65
C ALA A 42 -6.94 -17.28 -11.41
N GLY A 43 -7.59 -16.13 -11.63
CA GLY A 43 -8.87 -16.02 -12.33
C GLY A 43 -10.08 -16.46 -11.50
N ARG A 44 -9.96 -16.52 -10.17
CA ARG A 44 -11.06 -16.86 -9.27
C ARG A 44 -12.04 -15.70 -9.18
N LEU A 45 -13.33 -15.99 -9.36
CA LEU A 45 -14.42 -15.02 -9.32
C LEU A 45 -15.68 -15.66 -8.74
N ASP A 46 -15.64 -15.99 -7.45
CA ASP A 46 -16.80 -16.55 -6.76
C ASP A 46 -17.75 -15.44 -6.30
N THR A 47 -19.08 -15.63 -6.51
CA THR A 47 -20.13 -14.71 -6.07
C THR A 47 -21.31 -15.48 -5.48
N GLY A 48 -22.20 -14.80 -4.75
CA GLY A 48 -23.42 -15.35 -4.19
C GLY A 48 -23.17 -16.66 -3.41
N PRO A 49 -23.90 -17.75 -3.72
CA PRO A 49 -23.78 -19.02 -2.99
C PRO A 49 -22.40 -19.68 -3.09
N ALA A 50 -21.61 -19.39 -4.13
CA ALA A 50 -20.24 -19.91 -4.26
C ALA A 50 -19.31 -19.22 -3.24
N LEU A 51 -19.38 -17.90 -3.16
CA LEU A 51 -18.65 -17.11 -2.16
C LEU A 51 -19.10 -17.44 -0.73
N ALA A 52 -20.40 -17.60 -0.49
CA ALA A 52 -20.99 -17.94 0.80
C ALA A 52 -20.47 -19.27 1.41
N ARG A 53 -19.88 -20.16 0.61
CA ARG A 53 -19.28 -21.43 1.10
C ARG A 53 -17.90 -21.25 1.72
N ARG A 54 -17.28 -20.09 1.55
CA ARG A 54 -15.98 -19.80 2.17
C ARG A 54 -16.12 -19.74 3.68
N LYS A 55 -15.00 -19.91 4.35
CA LYS A 55 -14.96 -19.89 5.82
C LYS A 55 -14.04 -18.77 6.27
N LEU A 56 -14.43 -18.10 7.33
CA LEU A 56 -13.51 -17.25 8.06
C LEU A 56 -12.48 -18.13 8.76
N ILE A 57 -11.20 -17.79 8.57
CA ILE A 57 -10.06 -18.55 9.07
C ILE A 57 -9.54 -17.82 10.32
N PRO A 58 -9.62 -18.41 11.52
CA PRO A 58 -8.98 -17.81 12.67
C PRO A 58 -7.47 -17.82 12.49
N VAL A 59 -6.84 -16.67 12.76
CA VAL A 59 -5.40 -16.47 12.61
C VAL A 59 -4.86 -15.82 13.88
N GLU A 60 -3.79 -16.41 14.41
CA GLU A 60 -2.99 -15.92 15.51
C GLU A 60 -1.54 -15.80 15.04
N PHE A 61 -0.70 -15.11 15.79
CA PHE A 61 0.70 -14.92 15.41
C PHE A 61 1.41 -16.26 15.11
N ASP A 62 1.24 -17.25 15.98
CA ASP A 62 1.88 -18.57 15.86
C ASP A 62 1.30 -19.43 14.72
N THR A 63 0.11 -19.11 14.19
CA THR A 63 -0.56 -19.87 13.12
C THR A 63 -0.58 -19.15 11.77
N LEU A 64 0.12 -18.02 11.65
CA LEU A 64 0.12 -17.20 10.44
C LEU A 64 0.73 -17.96 9.25
N GLU A 65 1.88 -18.58 9.43
CA GLU A 65 2.57 -19.36 8.38
C GLU A 65 1.80 -20.62 7.99
N ASP A 66 1.22 -21.34 8.97
CA ASP A 66 0.33 -22.46 8.68
C ASP A 66 -0.87 -22.03 7.83
N THR A 67 -1.37 -20.83 8.06
CA THR A 67 -2.48 -20.28 7.28
C THR A 67 -2.04 -19.95 5.86
N LEU A 68 -0.85 -19.37 5.68
CA LEU A 68 -0.26 -19.09 4.38
C LEU A 68 -0.07 -20.39 3.58
N GLN A 69 0.52 -21.42 4.17
CA GLN A 69 0.69 -22.75 3.55
C GLN A 69 -0.65 -23.39 3.19
N ARG A 70 -1.66 -23.29 4.06
CA ARG A 70 -3.00 -23.85 3.81
C ARG A 70 -3.69 -23.19 2.64
N LEU A 71 -3.49 -21.88 2.45
CA LEU A 71 -4.03 -21.14 1.30
C LEU A 71 -3.29 -21.44 0.00
N ARG A 72 -2.11 -22.07 0.05
CA ARG A 72 -1.28 -22.43 -1.12
C ARG A 72 -1.05 -21.23 -2.02
N VAL A 73 -0.53 -20.18 -1.41
CA VAL A 73 -0.38 -18.88 -2.08
C VAL A 73 0.56 -19.00 -3.26
N ARG A 74 0.06 -18.67 -4.44
CA ARG A 74 0.82 -18.71 -5.70
C ARG A 74 0.56 -17.46 -6.51
N LEU A 75 1.60 -16.93 -7.10
CA LEU A 75 1.53 -15.74 -7.92
C LEU A 75 2.22 -15.99 -9.25
N LEU A 76 1.52 -15.72 -10.33
CA LEU A 76 2.07 -15.75 -11.68
C LEU A 76 2.50 -14.33 -12.07
N LEU A 77 3.80 -14.06 -12.06
CA LEU A 77 4.34 -12.77 -12.44
C LEU A 77 4.60 -12.72 -13.95
N PRO A 78 4.06 -11.74 -14.67
CA PRO A 78 4.34 -11.53 -16.09
C PRO A 78 5.71 -10.85 -16.23
N LEU A 79 6.79 -11.60 -16.05
CA LEU A 79 8.14 -11.09 -16.23
C LEU A 79 8.51 -11.14 -17.71
N GLY A 80 8.84 -9.98 -18.29
CA GLY A 80 9.28 -9.85 -19.68
C GLY A 80 8.17 -9.76 -20.72
N ASP A 81 8.55 -9.33 -21.94
CA ASP A 81 7.61 -9.11 -23.07
C ASP A 81 6.96 -10.40 -23.64
N ALA A 82 7.47 -11.56 -23.29
CA ALA A 82 7.09 -12.83 -23.90
C ALA A 82 5.83 -13.48 -23.30
N GLY A 83 5.25 -12.91 -22.24
CA GLY A 83 4.01 -13.42 -21.63
C GLY A 83 4.12 -14.80 -20.97
N SER A 84 5.33 -15.35 -20.84
CA SER A 84 5.59 -16.54 -20.03
C SER A 84 5.72 -16.09 -18.58
N GLY A 85 4.62 -16.18 -17.83
CA GLY A 85 4.64 -15.87 -16.42
C GLY A 85 5.57 -16.81 -15.63
N VAL A 86 6.24 -16.28 -14.63
CA VAL A 86 6.99 -17.07 -13.65
C VAL A 86 6.10 -17.29 -12.44
N GLU A 87 5.86 -18.56 -12.10
CA GLU A 87 5.07 -18.92 -10.93
C GLU A 87 5.95 -18.87 -9.67
N LEU A 88 5.52 -18.09 -8.70
CA LEU A 88 6.09 -18.04 -7.35
C LEU A 88 5.15 -18.72 -6.37
N GLU A 89 5.68 -19.54 -5.48
CA GLU A 89 4.96 -20.16 -4.38
C GLU A 89 5.51 -19.62 -3.05
N PHE A 90 4.60 -19.24 -2.15
CA PHE A 90 4.94 -18.65 -0.86
C PHE A 90 4.51 -19.62 0.25
N ALA A 91 5.49 -20.15 0.98
CA ALA A 91 5.27 -21.06 2.10
C ALA A 91 5.31 -20.34 3.47
N ASP A 92 6.02 -19.24 3.54
CA ASP A 92 6.25 -18.41 4.73
C ASP A 92 6.47 -16.95 4.34
N LEU A 93 6.64 -16.06 5.32
CA LEU A 93 6.92 -14.65 5.06
C LEU A 93 8.33 -14.41 4.50
N ASP A 94 9.27 -15.31 4.77
CA ASP A 94 10.63 -15.21 4.26
C ASP A 94 10.70 -15.51 2.76
N ALA A 95 9.68 -16.17 2.19
CA ALA A 95 9.57 -16.39 0.75
C ALA A 95 9.45 -15.08 -0.05
N PHE A 96 9.00 -13.98 0.56
CA PHE A 96 8.99 -12.64 -0.04
C PHE A 96 10.36 -11.95 -0.02
N HIS A 97 11.32 -12.49 0.75
CA HIS A 97 12.63 -11.88 0.89
C HIS A 97 13.47 -12.07 -0.40
N PRO A 98 14.26 -11.06 -0.84
CA PRO A 98 15.09 -11.16 -2.04
C PRO A 98 16.02 -12.36 -2.06
N ASP A 99 16.54 -12.80 -0.91
CA ASP A 99 17.40 -14.00 -0.84
C ASP A 99 16.65 -15.29 -1.20
N ALA A 100 15.35 -15.38 -0.87
CA ALA A 100 14.50 -16.50 -1.26
C ALA A 100 14.15 -16.43 -2.76
N LEU A 101 13.77 -15.24 -3.24
CA LEU A 101 13.49 -15.00 -4.66
C LEU A 101 14.72 -15.31 -5.55
N TYR A 102 15.91 -14.90 -5.10
CA TYR A 102 17.16 -15.20 -5.80
C TYR A 102 17.40 -16.70 -5.95
N ARG A 103 17.01 -17.51 -4.97
CA ARG A 103 17.18 -18.97 -5.01
C ARG A 103 16.10 -19.67 -5.82
N SER A 104 14.88 -19.13 -5.85
CA SER A 104 13.71 -19.78 -6.46
C SER A 104 13.58 -19.48 -7.95
N LEU A 105 14.07 -18.33 -8.42
CA LEU A 105 13.86 -17.88 -9.80
C LEU A 105 15.03 -18.21 -10.72
N ASP A 106 14.75 -18.92 -11.83
CA ASP A 106 15.76 -19.36 -12.79
C ASP A 106 16.55 -18.21 -13.42
N VAL A 107 15.95 -17.03 -13.58
CA VAL A 107 16.62 -15.84 -14.11
C VAL A 107 17.81 -15.41 -13.24
N PHE A 108 17.65 -15.46 -11.92
CA PHE A 108 18.76 -15.12 -11.01
C PHE A 108 19.84 -16.19 -11.01
N GLN A 109 19.47 -17.46 -11.13
CA GLN A 109 20.45 -18.55 -11.24
C GLN A 109 21.27 -18.42 -12.53
N ALA A 110 20.61 -18.08 -13.66
CA ALA A 110 21.26 -17.85 -14.94
C ALA A 110 22.23 -16.65 -14.89
N LEU A 111 21.82 -15.53 -14.28
CA LEU A 111 22.68 -14.35 -14.07
C LEU A 111 23.86 -14.65 -13.12
N ALA A 112 23.62 -15.41 -12.05
CA ALA A 112 24.67 -15.84 -11.12
C ALA A 112 25.72 -16.73 -11.82
N ASP A 113 25.30 -17.68 -12.64
CA ASP A 113 26.21 -18.53 -13.42
C ASP A 113 26.97 -17.73 -14.48
N LEU A 114 26.32 -16.76 -15.11
CA LEU A 114 26.99 -15.83 -16.03
C LEU A 114 28.06 -15.03 -15.31
N ARG A 115 27.75 -14.49 -14.13
CA ARG A 115 28.72 -13.78 -13.27
C ARG A 115 29.91 -14.66 -12.89
N LYS A 116 29.68 -15.92 -12.50
CA LYS A 116 30.75 -16.89 -12.22
C LYS A 116 31.64 -17.13 -13.45
N ARG A 117 31.03 -17.31 -14.64
CA ARG A 117 31.74 -17.51 -15.90
C ARG A 117 32.56 -16.29 -16.31
N LEU A 118 32.07 -15.06 -16.07
CA LEU A 118 32.81 -13.81 -16.30
C LEU A 118 33.99 -13.64 -15.32
N ASN A 119 33.86 -14.14 -14.11
CA ASN A 119 34.96 -14.10 -13.13
C ASN A 119 36.03 -15.16 -13.38
N ASN A 120 35.76 -16.18 -14.14
CA ASN A 120 36.72 -17.23 -14.47
C ASN A 120 37.45 -16.91 -15.79
N THR A 121 38.77 -16.77 -15.74
CA THR A 121 39.62 -16.43 -16.88
C THR A 121 39.47 -17.39 -18.06
N ALA A 122 39.25 -18.68 -17.81
CA ALA A 122 39.12 -19.69 -18.86
C ALA A 122 37.77 -19.57 -19.64
N SER A 123 36.72 -19.08 -19.01
CA SER A 123 35.39 -18.95 -19.62
C SER A 123 35.01 -17.51 -19.97
N PHE A 124 35.82 -16.53 -19.55
CA PHE A 124 35.56 -15.09 -19.71
C PHE A 124 35.21 -14.71 -21.17
N ALA A 125 36.08 -15.07 -22.12
CA ALA A 125 35.89 -14.67 -23.52
C ALA A 125 34.55 -15.16 -24.10
N LYS A 126 34.11 -16.37 -23.74
CA LYS A 126 32.83 -16.95 -24.20
C LYS A 126 31.65 -16.24 -23.51
N ALA A 127 31.74 -16.00 -22.20
CA ALA A 127 30.70 -15.30 -21.45
C ALA A 127 30.57 -13.83 -21.87
N ALA A 128 31.68 -13.14 -22.11
CA ALA A 128 31.67 -11.76 -22.59
C ALA A 128 31.05 -11.65 -24.00
N ALA A 129 31.34 -12.57 -24.89
CA ALA A 129 30.71 -12.62 -26.23
C ALA A 129 29.21 -12.88 -26.13
N GLU A 130 28.77 -13.72 -25.20
CA GLU A 130 27.35 -13.98 -24.91
C GLU A 130 26.64 -12.69 -24.46
N VAL A 131 27.15 -11.97 -23.47
CA VAL A 131 26.62 -10.68 -22.99
C VAL A 131 26.58 -9.66 -24.12
N GLN A 132 27.66 -9.52 -24.90
CA GLN A 132 27.71 -8.59 -26.04
C GLN A 132 26.67 -8.93 -27.13
N SER A 133 26.38 -10.21 -27.34
CA SER A 133 25.35 -10.61 -28.30
C SER A 133 23.95 -10.13 -27.94
N TRP A 134 23.69 -9.88 -26.67
CA TRP A 134 22.39 -9.35 -26.21
C TRP A 134 22.25 -7.84 -26.45
N GLY A 135 23.35 -7.07 -26.42
CA GLY A 135 23.34 -5.62 -26.67
C GLY A 135 23.04 -5.18 -28.11
N GLY A 136 23.13 -6.09 -29.09
CA GLY A 136 22.96 -5.78 -30.52
C GLY A 136 21.51 -5.71 -31.01
N THR A 137 20.51 -6.06 -30.23
CA THR A 137 19.14 -6.37 -30.72
C THR A 137 18.05 -5.41 -30.24
N VAL A 138 18.31 -4.48 -29.36
CA VAL A 138 17.26 -3.56 -28.88
C VAL A 138 17.18 -2.30 -29.76
N LYS A 139 16.55 -2.45 -30.94
CA LYS A 139 15.91 -1.29 -31.58
C LYS A 139 14.55 -1.11 -30.89
N ASN A 140 14.48 -0.13 -30.00
CA ASN A 140 13.24 0.34 -29.39
C ASN A 140 12.21 0.67 -30.49
N LYS A 141 11.38 -0.29 -30.88
CA LYS A 141 10.13 -0.03 -31.58
C LYS A 141 9.08 0.23 -30.51
N VAL A 142 8.86 1.50 -30.20
CA VAL A 142 7.63 1.94 -29.54
C VAL A 142 6.45 1.39 -30.34
N ARG A 143 5.89 0.27 -29.91
CA ARG A 143 4.67 -0.30 -30.50
C ARG A 143 3.49 0.55 -30.01
N LYS A 144 3.04 1.48 -30.87
CA LYS A 144 1.70 2.07 -30.72
C LYS A 144 0.69 0.92 -30.66
N ARG A 145 0.03 0.79 -29.53
CA ARG A 145 -1.09 -0.14 -29.30
C ARG A 145 -2.18 0.17 -30.34
N ARG A 146 -2.28 -0.61 -31.41
CA ARG A 146 -3.47 -0.68 -32.24
C ARG A 146 -4.23 -1.95 -31.83
N SER A 147 -5.37 -1.73 -31.17
CA SER A 147 -6.38 -2.76 -31.02
C SER A 147 -6.91 -3.11 -32.41
N ARG A 148 -6.90 -4.39 -32.78
CA ARG A 148 -7.99 -5.09 -33.46
C ARG A 148 -7.57 -6.43 -34.06
N SER A 149 -8.45 -7.40 -33.80
CA SER A 149 -8.82 -8.59 -34.58
C SER A 149 -7.78 -9.66 -34.85
N GLY A 150 -8.05 -10.78 -34.27
CA GLY A 150 -7.73 -12.17 -34.53
C GLY A 150 -7.24 -12.53 -35.93
N ALA A 151 -5.93 -12.35 -36.16
CA ALA A 151 -5.23 -13.11 -37.16
C ALA A 151 -4.00 -13.73 -36.50
N PRO A 152 -3.71 -15.04 -36.70
CA PRO A 152 -2.51 -15.66 -36.15
C PRO A 152 -1.27 -14.94 -36.67
N ALA A 153 -0.29 -14.69 -35.77
CA ALA A 153 0.96 -14.03 -36.10
C ALA A 153 1.66 -14.68 -37.31
N ALA A 154 2.16 -13.85 -38.22
CA ALA A 154 2.82 -14.29 -39.43
C ALA A 154 4.05 -15.18 -39.18
N ASP A 155 4.65 -15.09 -37.98
CA ASP A 155 5.83 -15.87 -37.58
C ASP A 155 5.53 -17.38 -37.39
N ALA A 156 4.29 -17.74 -37.01
CA ALA A 156 3.89 -19.14 -36.91
C ALA A 156 3.83 -19.85 -38.27
N ARG A 157 3.59 -19.10 -39.35
CA ARG A 157 3.51 -19.66 -40.71
C ARG A 157 4.88 -19.88 -41.34
N LEU A 158 5.90 -19.09 -40.96
CA LEU A 158 7.28 -19.24 -41.41
C LEU A 158 7.96 -20.43 -40.75
N SER A 159 7.68 -20.74 -39.50
CA SER A 159 8.21 -21.92 -38.80
C SER A 159 7.67 -23.23 -39.37
N ASP A 160 6.41 -23.26 -39.79
CA ASP A 160 5.79 -24.42 -40.40
C ASP A 160 6.29 -24.64 -41.82
N PHE A 161 6.58 -23.59 -42.58
CA PHE A 161 7.15 -23.67 -43.91
C PHE A 161 8.61 -24.17 -43.90
N ALA A 162 9.42 -23.71 -42.94
CA ALA A 162 10.80 -24.16 -42.73
C ALA A 162 10.86 -25.66 -42.35
N ARG A 163 9.87 -26.14 -41.58
CA ARG A 163 9.73 -27.55 -41.21
C ARG A 163 9.37 -28.44 -42.38
N LEU A 164 8.61 -27.92 -43.36
CA LEU A 164 8.21 -28.66 -44.57
C LEU A 164 9.33 -28.75 -45.59
N VAL A 165 10.29 -27.83 -45.63
CA VAL A 165 11.40 -27.77 -46.59
C VAL A 165 12.65 -28.50 -46.10
N GLY A 166 12.65 -29.07 -44.90
CA GLY A 166 13.75 -29.94 -44.41
C GLY A 166 15.09 -29.23 -44.17
N VAL A 167 15.10 -27.90 -44.15
CA VAL A 167 16.27 -27.13 -43.74
C VAL A 167 16.12 -26.91 -42.22
N ALA A 168 16.80 -27.74 -41.46
CA ALA A 168 16.96 -27.49 -40.03
C ALA A 168 17.93 -26.31 -39.86
N PRO A 169 17.46 -25.10 -39.53
CA PRO A 169 18.35 -24.16 -38.88
C PRO A 169 18.63 -24.76 -37.50
N GLU A 170 19.87 -24.73 -37.05
CA GLU A 170 20.21 -24.89 -35.64
C GLU A 170 19.59 -23.71 -34.91
N LEU A 171 18.29 -23.78 -34.71
CA LEU A 171 17.55 -22.92 -33.78
C LEU A 171 17.98 -23.38 -32.38
N ARG A 172 18.94 -22.65 -31.81
CA ARG A 172 18.97 -22.53 -30.36
C ARG A 172 17.55 -22.15 -29.97
N THR A 173 16.84 -23.06 -29.37
CA THR A 173 15.54 -22.79 -28.76
C THR A 173 15.82 -21.81 -27.63
N ASP A 174 15.61 -20.51 -27.92
CA ASP A 174 15.66 -19.50 -26.92
C ASP A 174 14.64 -19.90 -25.86
N THR A 175 15.13 -20.18 -24.66
CA THR A 175 14.25 -20.46 -23.53
C THR A 175 13.56 -19.16 -23.12
N PRO A 176 12.40 -19.19 -22.42
CA PRO A 176 11.79 -17.99 -21.85
C PRO A 176 12.77 -17.19 -20.99
N VAL A 177 13.69 -17.88 -20.30
CA VAL A 177 14.76 -17.28 -19.50
C VAL A 177 15.75 -16.51 -20.39
N ASP A 178 16.14 -17.04 -21.57
CA ASP A 178 17.05 -16.34 -22.49
C ASP A 178 16.43 -15.06 -23.06
N ALA A 179 15.11 -15.06 -23.31
CA ALA A 179 14.39 -13.88 -23.77
C ALA A 179 14.36 -12.80 -22.67
N LEU A 180 14.10 -13.19 -21.44
CA LEU A 180 14.09 -12.30 -20.28
C LEU A 180 15.49 -11.73 -19.99
N LEU A 181 16.54 -12.56 -20.06
CA LEU A 181 17.92 -12.11 -19.90
C LEU A 181 18.31 -11.07 -20.95
N ARG A 182 17.92 -11.26 -22.22
CA ARG A 182 18.17 -10.24 -23.27
C ARG A 182 17.45 -8.94 -22.99
N GLN A 183 16.24 -9.00 -22.49
CA GLN A 183 15.46 -7.80 -22.15
C GLN A 183 16.09 -7.02 -21.00
N ILE A 184 16.52 -7.70 -19.93
CA ILE A 184 17.10 -7.08 -18.73
C ILE A 184 18.54 -6.62 -18.97
N VAL A 185 19.39 -7.46 -19.56
CA VAL A 185 20.82 -7.19 -19.73
C VAL A 185 21.11 -6.34 -20.98
N GLY A 186 20.33 -6.54 -22.05
CA GLY A 186 20.56 -5.89 -23.35
C GLY A 186 20.69 -4.36 -23.28
N PRO A 187 19.79 -3.63 -22.58
CA PRO A 187 19.91 -2.17 -22.44
C PRO A 187 21.18 -1.71 -21.71
N LEU A 188 21.73 -2.54 -20.83
CA LEU A 188 22.90 -2.21 -20.00
C LEU A 188 24.24 -2.50 -20.70
N VAL A 189 24.21 -3.22 -21.82
CA VAL A 189 25.43 -3.62 -22.55
C VAL A 189 25.95 -2.47 -23.42
N GLN A 190 27.12 -1.96 -23.06
CA GLN A 190 27.86 -1.02 -23.91
C GLN A 190 28.72 -1.76 -24.92
N ALA A 191 28.59 -1.42 -26.21
CA ALA A 191 29.41 -1.98 -27.28
C ALA A 191 30.87 -1.48 -27.14
N ALA A 192 31.75 -2.32 -26.60
CA ALA A 192 33.19 -2.04 -26.49
C ALA A 192 33.98 -3.02 -27.35
N ALA A 193 35.01 -2.55 -28.04
CA ALA A 193 35.89 -3.38 -28.87
C ALA A 193 36.73 -4.36 -28.05
N ASP A 194 37.01 -4.06 -26.78
CA ASP A 194 37.74 -4.92 -25.84
C ASP A 194 37.11 -4.78 -24.43
N PRO A 195 36.20 -5.67 -24.06
CA PRO A 195 35.47 -5.57 -22.80
C PRO A 195 36.37 -5.87 -21.62
N LYS A 196 36.56 -4.89 -20.75
CA LYS A 196 37.22 -5.12 -19.47
C LYS A 196 36.36 -6.04 -18.60
N ARG A 197 36.99 -7.04 -17.98
CA ARG A 197 36.31 -8.01 -17.12
C ARG A 197 35.45 -7.35 -16.06
N ASP A 198 36.00 -6.34 -15.37
CA ASP A 198 35.30 -5.66 -14.28
C ASP A 198 34.07 -4.90 -14.77
N ALA A 199 34.13 -4.31 -15.97
CA ALA A 199 32.98 -3.66 -16.57
C ALA A 199 31.86 -4.66 -16.92
N MET A 200 32.20 -5.85 -17.42
CA MET A 200 31.20 -6.89 -17.73
C MET A 200 30.58 -7.47 -16.46
N VAL A 201 31.35 -7.66 -15.40
CA VAL A 201 30.82 -8.10 -14.10
C VAL A 201 29.88 -7.04 -13.54
N ALA A 202 30.25 -5.76 -13.59
CA ALA A 202 29.40 -4.66 -13.14
C ALA A 202 28.07 -4.60 -13.93
N THR A 203 28.12 -4.83 -15.27
CA THR A 203 26.88 -4.91 -16.08
C THR A 203 25.96 -6.03 -15.61
N VAL A 204 26.49 -7.20 -15.25
CA VAL A 204 25.69 -8.32 -14.75
C VAL A 204 25.18 -8.04 -13.33
N ASP A 205 25.97 -7.38 -12.47
CA ASP A 205 25.54 -6.98 -11.13
C ASP A 205 24.39 -5.94 -11.19
N GLU A 206 24.46 -5.00 -12.13
CA GLU A 206 23.37 -4.07 -12.40
C GLU A 206 22.14 -4.79 -12.95
N ALA A 207 22.30 -5.75 -13.85
CA ALA A 207 21.21 -6.56 -14.37
C ALA A 207 20.53 -7.40 -13.28
N LEU A 208 21.32 -7.97 -12.34
CA LEU A 208 20.77 -8.66 -11.16
C LEU A 208 19.92 -7.71 -10.31
N SER A 209 20.42 -6.51 -10.08
CA SER A 209 19.72 -5.49 -9.28
C SER A 209 18.45 -5.01 -9.98
N ALA A 210 18.50 -4.74 -11.29
CA ALA A 210 17.34 -4.34 -12.08
C ALA A 210 16.27 -5.45 -12.12
N ALA A 211 16.67 -6.72 -12.32
CA ALA A 211 15.75 -7.85 -12.30
C ALA A 211 15.06 -8.02 -10.93
N MET A 212 15.82 -7.85 -9.84
CA MET A 212 15.25 -7.94 -8.49
C MET A 212 14.25 -6.81 -8.23
N ARG A 213 14.58 -5.57 -8.60
CA ARG A 213 13.63 -4.45 -8.51
C ARG A 213 12.39 -4.70 -9.35
N GLU A 214 12.53 -5.22 -10.58
CA GLU A 214 11.36 -5.53 -11.42
C GLU A 214 10.42 -6.55 -10.76
N VAL A 215 10.95 -7.57 -10.07
CA VAL A 215 10.13 -8.53 -9.30
C VAL A 215 9.48 -7.88 -8.10
N LEU A 216 10.27 -7.17 -7.27
CA LEU A 216 9.78 -6.56 -6.02
C LEU A 216 8.76 -5.43 -6.26
N HIS A 217 8.83 -4.75 -7.40
CA HIS A 217 7.96 -3.62 -7.72
C HIS A 217 6.76 -3.99 -8.61
N GLN A 218 6.58 -5.28 -8.92
CA GLN A 218 5.34 -5.74 -9.56
C GLN A 218 4.15 -5.49 -8.61
N SER A 219 3.09 -4.90 -9.16
CA SER A 219 1.90 -4.51 -8.37
C SER A 219 1.28 -5.68 -7.63
N GLU A 220 1.16 -6.83 -8.30
CA GLU A 220 0.59 -8.05 -7.73
C GLU A 220 1.46 -8.62 -6.60
N PHE A 221 2.80 -8.56 -6.78
CA PHE A 221 3.75 -8.97 -5.75
C PHE A 221 3.69 -8.04 -4.53
N GLN A 222 3.75 -6.72 -4.74
CA GLN A 222 3.67 -5.73 -3.66
C GLN A 222 2.33 -5.83 -2.90
N ASN A 223 1.23 -6.01 -3.62
CA ASN A 223 -0.09 -6.17 -2.99
C ASN A 223 -0.12 -7.41 -2.10
N LEU A 224 0.37 -8.54 -2.59
CA LEU A 224 0.39 -9.79 -1.82
C LEU A 224 1.33 -9.70 -0.61
N GLU A 225 2.55 -9.15 -0.79
CA GLU A 225 3.49 -8.91 0.31
C GLU A 225 2.88 -7.96 1.35
N SER A 226 2.23 -6.89 0.90
CA SER A 226 1.56 -5.92 1.79
C SER A 226 0.44 -6.54 2.61
N LEU A 227 -0.37 -7.42 2.03
CA LEU A 227 -1.44 -8.12 2.74
C LEU A 227 -0.88 -8.99 3.86
N TRP A 228 0.10 -9.85 3.57
CA TRP A 228 0.66 -10.78 4.54
C TRP A 228 1.50 -10.10 5.61
N ARG A 229 2.37 -9.15 5.24
CA ARG A 229 3.14 -8.37 6.22
C ARG A 229 2.25 -7.44 7.04
N GLY A 230 1.19 -6.89 6.45
CA GLY A 230 0.20 -6.11 7.17
C GLY A 230 -0.54 -6.94 8.21
N LEU A 231 -0.92 -8.17 7.88
CA LEU A 231 -1.54 -9.10 8.82
C LEU A 231 -0.56 -9.50 9.94
N ASP A 232 0.70 -9.81 9.61
CA ASP A 232 1.75 -10.09 10.61
C ASP A 232 1.94 -8.90 11.56
N MET A 233 2.03 -7.67 11.02
CA MET A 233 2.12 -6.45 11.82
C MET A 233 0.93 -6.30 12.77
N LEU A 234 -0.30 -6.56 12.32
CA LEU A 234 -1.48 -6.52 13.16
C LEU A 234 -1.37 -7.53 14.32
N LEU A 235 -1.04 -8.79 14.00
CA LEU A 235 -0.95 -9.87 14.98
C LEU A 235 0.17 -9.67 16.00
N ARG A 236 1.27 -8.98 15.63
CA ARG A 236 2.35 -8.61 16.56
C ARG A 236 1.98 -7.46 17.50
N ARG A 237 1.05 -6.58 17.08
CA ARG A 237 0.69 -5.36 17.84
C ARG A 237 -0.52 -5.52 18.72
N ILE A 238 -1.31 -6.58 18.51
CA ILE A 238 -2.49 -6.88 19.33
C ILE A 238 -2.34 -8.22 20.03
N GLU A 239 -2.88 -8.31 21.23
CA GLU A 239 -2.91 -9.56 21.97
C GLU A 239 -4.16 -10.36 21.57
N THR A 240 -3.97 -11.38 20.73
CA THR A 240 -5.03 -12.31 20.31
C THR A 240 -5.31 -13.36 21.38
N GLY A 241 -6.53 -13.85 21.44
CA GLY A 241 -6.93 -14.88 22.41
C GLY A 241 -8.45 -14.96 22.58
N PRO A 242 -8.94 -15.51 23.70
CA PRO A 242 -10.37 -15.71 23.92
C PRO A 242 -11.20 -14.43 23.90
N SER A 243 -10.60 -13.26 24.20
CA SER A 243 -11.27 -11.97 24.25
C SER A 243 -11.20 -11.17 22.95
N LEU A 244 -10.19 -11.43 22.10
CA LEU A 244 -9.96 -10.76 20.82
C LEU A 244 -9.48 -11.77 19.79
N GLN A 245 -10.25 -11.97 18.74
CA GLN A 245 -9.97 -12.91 17.67
C GLN A 245 -9.78 -12.16 16.34
N VAL A 246 -8.81 -12.59 15.55
CA VAL A 246 -8.63 -12.15 14.16
C VAL A 246 -9.08 -13.29 13.25
N LEU A 247 -9.94 -12.94 12.30
CA LEU A 247 -10.51 -13.87 11.33
C LEU A 247 -10.16 -13.38 9.92
N LEU A 248 -9.48 -14.19 9.15
CA LEU A 248 -9.14 -13.89 7.76
C LEU A 248 -10.27 -14.35 6.84
N LEU A 249 -10.68 -13.49 5.93
CA LEU A 249 -11.60 -13.80 4.83
C LEU A 249 -10.90 -13.50 3.49
N ASP A 250 -10.57 -14.57 2.78
CA ASP A 250 -9.88 -14.52 1.50
C ASP A 250 -10.88 -14.23 0.37
N VAL A 251 -10.95 -12.96 -0.04
CA VAL A 251 -11.84 -12.43 -1.10
C VAL A 251 -11.10 -11.36 -1.87
N SER A 252 -11.05 -11.47 -3.19
CA SER A 252 -10.41 -10.46 -4.03
C SER A 252 -11.30 -9.20 -4.20
N ALA A 253 -10.72 -8.12 -4.70
CA ALA A 253 -11.47 -6.89 -4.99
C ALA A 253 -12.50 -7.12 -6.11
N GLU A 254 -12.14 -7.95 -7.10
CA GLU A 254 -13.01 -8.34 -8.21
C GLU A 254 -14.21 -9.16 -7.73
N GLU A 255 -13.97 -10.12 -6.82
CA GLU A 255 -15.03 -10.92 -6.22
C GLU A 255 -15.96 -10.06 -5.37
N LEU A 256 -15.41 -9.16 -4.54
CA LEU A 256 -16.19 -8.19 -3.77
C LEU A 256 -17.05 -7.32 -4.67
N ALA A 257 -16.46 -6.74 -5.72
CA ALA A 257 -17.19 -5.89 -6.65
C ALA A 257 -18.27 -6.67 -7.42
N ALA A 258 -17.94 -7.88 -7.90
CA ALA A 258 -18.89 -8.71 -8.65
C ALA A 258 -20.03 -9.21 -7.76
N ASP A 259 -19.75 -9.66 -6.54
CA ASP A 259 -20.76 -10.14 -5.58
C ASP A 259 -21.75 -9.05 -5.20
N LEU A 260 -21.25 -7.87 -4.86
CA LEU A 260 -22.08 -6.73 -4.50
C LEU A 260 -22.85 -6.13 -5.69
N SER A 261 -22.29 -6.17 -6.91
CA SER A 261 -22.92 -5.59 -8.10
C SER A 261 -23.96 -6.51 -8.73
N SER A 262 -23.80 -7.84 -8.60
CA SER A 262 -24.70 -8.82 -9.17
C SER A 262 -26.01 -9.01 -8.40
N ALA A 263 -26.04 -8.62 -7.13
CA ALA A 263 -27.20 -8.76 -6.26
C ALA A 263 -28.12 -7.54 -6.37
N ASP A 264 -29.37 -7.73 -6.80
CA ASP A 264 -30.42 -6.70 -6.74
C ASP A 264 -30.80 -6.42 -5.29
N ASP A 265 -30.93 -7.46 -4.47
CA ASP A 265 -31.05 -7.40 -3.02
C ASP A 265 -29.73 -7.87 -2.40
N LEU A 266 -29.09 -7.01 -1.62
CA LEU A 266 -27.80 -7.33 -0.99
C LEU A 266 -27.87 -8.52 -0.01
N SER A 267 -29.08 -8.93 0.41
CA SER A 267 -29.29 -10.16 1.19
C SER A 267 -28.96 -11.43 0.40
N ASP A 268 -28.97 -11.37 -0.93
CA ASP A 268 -28.63 -12.51 -1.79
C ASP A 268 -27.11 -12.62 -2.06
N SER A 269 -26.33 -11.62 -1.62
CA SER A 269 -24.88 -11.65 -1.80
C SER A 269 -24.18 -12.66 -0.89
N GLY A 270 -23.08 -13.23 -1.39
CA GLY A 270 -22.25 -14.14 -0.61
C GLY A 270 -21.62 -13.48 0.60
N LEU A 271 -21.26 -12.19 0.49
CA LEU A 271 -20.71 -11.39 1.58
C LEU A 271 -21.73 -11.18 2.70
N TYR A 272 -22.98 -10.88 2.37
CA TYR A 272 -24.04 -10.79 3.37
C TYR A 272 -24.21 -12.11 4.13
N SER A 273 -24.25 -13.22 3.41
CA SER A 273 -24.35 -14.54 4.05
C SER A 273 -23.16 -14.81 4.97
N LEU A 274 -21.93 -14.50 4.56
CA LEU A 274 -20.71 -14.73 5.36
C LEU A 274 -20.62 -13.84 6.60
N LEU A 275 -20.92 -12.56 6.47
CA LEU A 275 -20.68 -11.56 7.51
C LEU A 275 -21.89 -11.36 8.45
N VAL A 276 -23.11 -11.66 7.96
CA VAL A 276 -24.36 -11.42 8.71
C VAL A 276 -25.02 -12.73 9.08
N GLU A 277 -25.52 -13.51 8.10
CA GLU A 277 -26.36 -14.68 8.37
C GLU A 277 -25.63 -15.80 9.11
N GLN A 278 -24.48 -16.23 8.59
CA GLN A 278 -23.70 -17.30 9.22
C GLN A 278 -23.19 -16.88 10.60
N ARG A 279 -22.88 -15.59 10.76
CA ARG A 279 -22.47 -15.04 12.07
C ARG A 279 -23.64 -15.01 13.05
N ALA A 280 -24.85 -14.68 12.56
CA ALA A 280 -26.05 -14.72 13.37
C ALA A 280 -26.39 -16.13 13.87
N ALA A 281 -26.14 -17.15 13.06
CA ALA A 281 -26.37 -18.54 13.39
C ALA A 281 -25.39 -19.10 14.44
N GLU A 282 -24.21 -18.49 14.61
CA GLU A 282 -23.22 -18.90 15.60
C GLU A 282 -23.54 -18.37 17.00
N LYS A 283 -23.31 -19.19 18.02
CA LYS A 283 -23.63 -18.86 19.43
C LYS A 283 -22.93 -17.59 19.95
N ASN A 284 -21.74 -17.28 19.42
CA ASN A 284 -20.94 -16.09 19.72
C ASN A 284 -20.43 -15.45 18.41
N GLY A 285 -21.23 -15.44 17.35
CA GLY A 285 -20.79 -15.18 15.99
C GLY A 285 -20.65 -13.71 15.57
N GLY A 286 -20.99 -12.74 16.43
CA GLY A 286 -20.93 -11.32 16.08
C GLY A 286 -19.53 -10.86 15.67
N VAL A 287 -19.46 -10.03 14.61
CA VAL A 287 -18.26 -9.34 14.17
C VAL A 287 -18.21 -7.99 14.87
N SER A 288 -17.02 -7.51 15.21
CA SER A 288 -16.84 -6.22 15.88
C SER A 288 -16.20 -5.17 14.95
N LEU A 289 -15.41 -5.62 13.98
CA LEU A 289 -14.72 -4.78 13.00
C LEU A 289 -14.51 -5.57 11.71
N ILE A 290 -14.69 -4.93 10.59
CA ILE A 290 -14.37 -5.47 9.26
C ILE A 290 -13.31 -4.58 8.63
N CYS A 291 -12.10 -5.10 8.43
CA CYS A 291 -11.00 -4.44 7.76
C CYS A 291 -10.93 -4.93 6.32
N GLY A 292 -11.35 -4.11 5.35
CA GLY A 292 -11.20 -4.39 3.94
C GLY A 292 -9.86 -3.85 3.44
N LEU A 293 -8.94 -4.74 3.13
CA LEU A 293 -7.61 -4.38 2.63
C LEU A 293 -7.64 -4.12 1.12
N TYR A 294 -8.56 -3.26 0.69
CA TYR A 294 -8.78 -2.85 -0.70
C TYR A 294 -8.51 -1.37 -0.86
N GLN A 295 -7.91 -1.00 -1.99
CA GLN A 295 -7.69 0.41 -2.34
C GLN A 295 -8.81 0.89 -3.24
N PHE A 296 -9.73 1.68 -2.68
CA PHE A 296 -10.77 2.34 -3.45
C PHE A 296 -10.26 3.67 -4.04
N GLU A 297 -10.96 4.16 -5.05
CA GLU A 297 -10.75 5.47 -5.64
C GLU A 297 -11.98 6.35 -5.40
N ALA A 298 -11.78 7.65 -5.39
CA ALA A 298 -12.89 8.60 -5.31
C ALA A 298 -13.58 8.71 -6.68
N THR A 299 -14.36 7.70 -7.03
CA THR A 299 -15.11 7.59 -8.28
C THR A 299 -16.56 7.14 -8.01
N PRO A 300 -17.54 7.50 -8.85
CA PRO A 300 -18.92 7.08 -8.64
C PRO A 300 -19.11 5.57 -8.48
N PRO A 301 -18.52 4.69 -9.32
CA PRO A 301 -18.66 3.24 -9.12
C PRO A 301 -18.10 2.73 -7.78
N HIS A 302 -16.98 3.28 -7.33
CA HIS A 302 -16.41 2.89 -6.04
C HIS A 302 -17.24 3.46 -4.87
N ALA A 303 -17.82 4.64 -5.00
CA ALA A 303 -18.76 5.17 -4.00
C ALA A 303 -19.99 4.26 -3.87
N GLU A 304 -20.54 3.75 -4.98
CA GLU A 304 -21.64 2.79 -4.95
C GLU A 304 -21.27 1.48 -4.27
N LEU A 305 -20.08 0.92 -4.55
CA LEU A 305 -19.58 -0.30 -3.88
C LEU A 305 -19.39 -0.07 -2.37
N LEU A 306 -18.83 1.06 -1.99
CA LEU A 306 -18.67 1.45 -0.58
C LEU A 306 -20.01 1.59 0.12
N GLY A 307 -21.01 2.18 -0.53
CA GLY A 307 -22.36 2.28 0.00
C GLY A 307 -23.03 0.92 0.18
N ARG A 308 -22.89 0.01 -0.77
CA ARG A 308 -23.38 -1.38 -0.68
C ARG A 308 -22.70 -2.12 0.48
N MET A 309 -21.38 -1.95 0.64
CA MET A 309 -20.65 -2.54 1.77
C MET A 309 -21.07 -1.90 3.10
N ALA A 310 -21.37 -0.61 3.14
CA ALA A 310 -21.88 0.07 4.33
C ALA A 310 -23.25 -0.49 4.78
N HIS A 311 -24.12 -0.89 3.85
CA HIS A 311 -25.37 -1.59 4.17
C HIS A 311 -25.10 -2.93 4.87
N ILE A 312 -24.18 -3.74 4.36
CA ILE A 312 -23.78 -5.03 4.98
C ILE A 312 -23.15 -4.79 6.35
N ALA A 313 -22.24 -3.82 6.46
CA ALA A 313 -21.58 -3.45 7.71
C ALA A 313 -22.59 -3.00 8.78
N ALA A 314 -23.61 -2.23 8.41
CA ALA A 314 -24.69 -1.82 9.29
C ALA A 314 -25.51 -3.02 9.79
N GLN A 315 -25.80 -3.98 8.94
CA GLN A 315 -26.49 -5.21 9.32
C GLN A 315 -25.63 -6.12 10.19
N ALA A 316 -24.32 -6.22 9.91
CA ALA A 316 -23.37 -6.92 10.76
C ALA A 316 -23.14 -6.21 12.11
N GLN A 317 -23.63 -4.99 12.26
CA GLN A 317 -23.34 -4.11 13.41
C GLN A 317 -21.85 -3.94 13.69
N ALA A 318 -21.04 -3.95 12.63
CA ALA A 318 -19.60 -3.82 12.68
C ALA A 318 -19.14 -2.81 11.62
N PRO A 319 -18.32 -1.81 11.98
CA PRO A 319 -17.84 -0.86 11.00
C PRO A 319 -16.94 -1.55 9.98
N PHE A 320 -17.06 -1.13 8.73
CA PHE A 320 -16.15 -1.47 7.65
C PHE A 320 -15.12 -0.36 7.49
N VAL A 321 -13.85 -0.70 7.66
CA VAL A 321 -12.71 0.21 7.59
C VAL A 321 -11.87 -0.15 6.38
N THR A 322 -11.60 0.81 5.49
CA THR A 322 -10.85 0.56 4.25
C THR A 322 -10.08 1.80 3.81
N ALA A 323 -9.27 1.67 2.75
CA ALA A 323 -8.51 2.77 2.17
C ALA A 323 -9.19 3.35 0.95
N ILE A 324 -8.96 4.66 0.75
CA ILE A 324 -9.33 5.36 -0.47
C ILE A 324 -8.13 6.17 -0.97
N SER A 325 -7.90 6.19 -2.29
CA SER A 325 -6.93 7.10 -2.89
C SER A 325 -7.44 8.53 -2.79
N ALA A 326 -6.65 9.39 -2.18
CA ALA A 326 -6.99 10.80 -1.99
C ALA A 326 -6.38 11.71 -3.07
N ASP A 327 -5.64 11.17 -4.05
CA ASP A 327 -4.85 11.93 -5.02
C ASP A 327 -5.67 13.00 -5.75
N GLY A 328 -6.80 12.61 -6.34
CA GLY A 328 -7.68 13.53 -7.03
C GLY A 328 -8.41 14.53 -6.12
N LEU A 329 -8.46 14.27 -4.80
CA LEU A 329 -9.15 15.13 -3.83
C LEU A 329 -8.21 16.16 -3.18
N MET A 330 -6.90 15.94 -3.24
CA MET A 330 -5.88 16.84 -2.66
C MET A 330 -5.41 17.91 -3.63
N ASP A 331 -5.61 17.72 -4.94
CA ASP A 331 -5.15 18.67 -5.96
C ASP A 331 -5.99 19.94 -5.93
N ARG A 332 -5.38 21.05 -5.43
CA ARG A 332 -6.04 22.35 -5.37
C ARG A 332 -6.16 23.04 -6.74
N LYS A 333 -5.27 22.70 -7.68
CA LYS A 333 -5.26 23.31 -9.02
C LYS A 333 -6.32 22.69 -9.93
N ASN A 334 -6.58 21.40 -9.72
CA ASN A 334 -7.54 20.62 -10.48
C ASN A 334 -8.57 20.00 -9.51
N PRO A 335 -9.63 20.71 -9.15
CA PRO A 335 -10.66 20.17 -8.26
C PRO A 335 -11.30 18.93 -8.91
N PRO A 336 -11.74 17.96 -8.10
CA PRO A 336 -12.38 16.75 -8.61
C PRO A 336 -13.63 17.10 -9.44
N HIS A 337 -13.90 16.23 -10.41
CA HIS A 337 -15.08 16.38 -11.26
C HIS A 337 -16.38 16.43 -10.40
N GLU A 338 -17.38 17.19 -10.84
CA GLU A 338 -18.64 17.37 -10.12
C GLU A 338 -19.30 16.03 -9.72
N LEU A 339 -19.33 15.04 -10.62
CA LEU A 339 -19.85 13.69 -10.34
C LEU A 339 -19.11 12.97 -9.21
N VAL A 340 -17.81 13.19 -9.06
CA VAL A 340 -17.04 12.62 -7.95
C VAL A 340 -17.48 13.27 -6.63
N MET A 341 -17.61 14.59 -6.62
CA MET A 341 -18.09 15.32 -5.45
C MET A 341 -19.51 14.90 -5.06
N GLU A 342 -20.41 14.81 -6.02
CA GLU A 342 -21.80 14.38 -5.81
C GLU A 342 -21.86 12.93 -5.28
N SER A 343 -21.09 12.00 -5.84
CA SER A 343 -21.08 10.60 -5.41
C SER A 343 -20.54 10.44 -3.98
N MET A 344 -19.46 11.15 -3.63
CA MET A 344 -18.93 11.15 -2.27
C MET A 344 -19.86 11.83 -1.28
N GLN A 345 -20.55 12.89 -1.68
CA GLN A 345 -21.56 13.54 -0.87
C GLN A 345 -22.76 12.62 -0.63
N ALA A 346 -23.27 11.97 -1.67
CA ALA A 346 -24.37 11.00 -1.56
C ALA A 346 -24.01 9.83 -0.63
N LEU A 347 -22.78 9.31 -0.73
CA LEU A 347 -22.26 8.28 0.18
C LEU A 347 -22.27 8.75 1.64
N ARG A 348 -21.85 9.99 1.90
CA ARG A 348 -21.81 10.56 3.26
C ARG A 348 -23.19 10.78 3.87
N GLU A 349 -24.18 11.08 3.05
CA GLU A 349 -25.57 11.34 3.47
C GLU A 349 -26.35 10.06 3.78
N MET A 350 -25.81 8.90 3.41
CA MET A 350 -26.43 7.61 3.75
C MET A 350 -26.41 7.37 5.27
N PRO A 351 -27.52 6.93 5.87
CA PRO A 351 -27.53 6.54 7.29
C PRO A 351 -26.49 5.44 7.63
N GLN A 352 -26.26 4.52 6.68
CA GLN A 352 -25.31 3.41 6.83
C GLN A 352 -23.85 3.85 6.77
N ALA A 353 -23.55 5.06 6.31
CA ALA A 353 -22.21 5.63 6.32
C ALA A 353 -21.64 5.79 7.74
N SER A 354 -22.48 5.70 8.79
CA SER A 354 -22.05 5.58 10.20
C SER A 354 -21.30 4.28 10.49
N ASN A 355 -21.36 3.29 9.61
CA ASN A 355 -20.62 2.02 9.70
C ASN A 355 -19.52 1.91 8.64
N LEU A 356 -19.11 3.02 8.03
CA LEU A 356 -18.03 3.07 7.05
C LEU A 356 -16.97 4.06 7.52
N ALA A 357 -15.70 3.67 7.49
CA ALA A 357 -14.57 4.58 7.71
C ALA A 357 -13.56 4.45 6.56
N LEU A 358 -13.24 5.58 5.95
CA LEU A 358 -12.28 5.70 4.87
C LEU A 358 -10.99 6.30 5.40
N LEU A 359 -9.84 5.75 5.00
CA LEU A 359 -8.52 6.21 5.44
C LEU A 359 -7.60 6.48 4.25
N ALA A 360 -6.73 7.47 4.40
CA ALA A 360 -5.64 7.80 3.47
C ALA A 360 -4.55 8.61 4.22
N PRO A 361 -3.31 8.62 3.71
CA PRO A 361 -2.69 7.75 2.72
C PRO A 361 -2.27 6.39 3.29
N ARG A 362 -1.56 5.58 2.48
CA ARG A 362 -0.89 4.35 2.94
C ARG A 362 0.35 4.70 3.75
N PHE A 363 0.89 3.73 4.51
CA PHE A 363 2.07 3.90 5.34
C PHE A 363 3.18 2.92 4.94
N MET A 364 4.44 3.22 5.27
CA MET A 364 5.55 2.33 4.98
C MET A 364 5.49 1.09 5.86
N LEU A 365 5.51 -0.09 5.24
CA LEU A 365 5.30 -1.37 5.94
C LEU A 365 6.63 -2.04 6.30
N ARG A 366 7.68 -1.86 5.50
CA ARG A 366 9.05 -2.29 5.77
C ARG A 366 10.05 -1.29 5.21
N HIS A 367 11.27 -1.36 5.70
CA HIS A 367 12.38 -0.67 5.07
C HIS A 367 12.63 -1.25 3.66
N PRO A 368 13.06 -0.42 2.69
CA PRO A 368 13.57 -0.95 1.44
C PRO A 368 14.83 -1.77 1.70
N TYR A 369 15.02 -2.85 0.95
CA TYR A 369 16.22 -3.67 1.05
C TYR A 369 17.43 -2.88 0.56
N GLY A 370 18.53 -2.93 1.33
CA GLY A 370 19.75 -2.20 1.00
C GLY A 370 20.80 -2.29 2.09
N LYS A 371 22.04 -2.00 1.76
CA LYS A 371 23.18 -2.15 2.65
C LYS A 371 23.05 -1.43 4.00
N ARG A 372 22.32 -0.30 4.02
CA ARG A 372 22.17 0.53 5.23
C ARG A 372 20.84 0.32 5.94
N SER A 373 19.85 -0.24 5.27
CA SER A 373 18.50 -0.45 5.80
C SER A 373 18.25 -1.90 6.16
N ASP A 374 18.10 -2.76 5.17
CA ASP A 374 17.84 -4.20 5.34
C ASP A 374 18.69 -4.98 4.31
N PRO A 375 19.93 -5.41 4.69
CA PRO A 375 20.89 -5.99 3.76
C PRO A 375 20.50 -7.42 3.37
N ILE A 376 20.62 -7.73 2.09
CA ILE A 376 20.48 -9.09 1.57
C ILE A 376 21.83 -9.82 1.56
N GLY A 377 21.79 -11.15 1.63
CA GLY A 377 22.98 -11.98 1.77
C GLY A 377 23.63 -12.42 0.45
N VAL A 378 22.87 -12.43 -0.66
CA VAL A 378 23.28 -13.11 -1.91
C VAL A 378 24.08 -12.23 -2.86
N PHE A 379 23.82 -10.92 -2.93
CA PHE A 379 24.58 -9.94 -3.72
C PHE A 379 24.39 -8.53 -3.17
N ALA A 380 25.19 -7.56 -3.62
CA ALA A 380 25.01 -6.16 -3.24
C ALA A 380 23.78 -5.60 -3.96
N PHE A 381 22.78 -5.16 -3.20
CA PHE A 381 21.51 -4.72 -3.71
C PHE A 381 21.03 -3.47 -2.98
N GLU A 382 20.45 -2.55 -3.73
CA GLU A 382 19.71 -1.40 -3.22
C GLU A 382 18.35 -1.40 -3.93
N GLU A 383 17.29 -1.59 -3.15
CA GLU A 383 15.92 -1.58 -3.66
C GLU A 383 15.50 -0.15 -4.03
N PHE A 384 15.76 0.79 -3.12
CA PHE A 384 15.48 2.20 -3.36
C PHE A 384 16.55 2.81 -4.27
N THR A 385 16.11 3.47 -5.33
CA THR A 385 16.95 4.31 -6.19
C THR A 385 16.26 5.67 -6.36
N ALA A 386 17.04 6.73 -6.55
CA ALA A 386 16.48 8.06 -6.78
C ALA A 386 15.60 8.13 -8.05
N ALA A 387 15.93 7.32 -9.07
CA ALA A 387 15.15 7.22 -10.31
C ALA A 387 13.77 6.58 -10.11
N GLU A 388 13.66 5.59 -9.23
CA GLU A 388 12.40 4.90 -8.94
C GLU A 388 11.61 5.58 -7.81
N GLY A 389 12.31 6.31 -6.95
CA GLY A 389 11.72 7.10 -5.87
C GLY A 389 10.81 6.26 -4.97
N MET A 390 9.65 6.80 -4.64
CA MET A 390 8.68 6.17 -3.73
C MET A 390 8.05 4.89 -4.28
N ARG A 391 8.21 4.57 -5.58
CA ARG A 391 7.71 3.32 -6.19
C ARG A 391 8.43 2.08 -5.63
N GLY A 392 9.69 2.25 -5.19
CA GLY A 392 10.47 1.20 -4.55
C GLY A 392 10.10 0.91 -3.09
N MET A 393 9.06 1.55 -2.56
CA MET A 393 8.63 1.36 -1.17
C MET A 393 7.45 0.39 -1.10
N LEU A 394 7.44 -0.44 -0.06
CA LEU A 394 6.29 -1.29 0.25
C LEU A 394 5.32 -0.54 1.15
N TRP A 395 4.12 -0.29 0.64
CA TRP A 395 3.09 0.46 1.34
C TRP A 395 2.06 -0.47 1.98
N GLY A 396 1.86 -0.30 3.29
CA GLY A 396 0.87 -1.00 4.08
C GLY A 396 -0.51 -0.33 4.03
N HIS A 397 -1.54 -1.14 4.17
CA HIS A 397 -2.92 -0.69 4.13
C HIS A 397 -3.33 0.00 5.43
N PRO A 398 -3.86 1.25 5.42
CA PRO A 398 -4.13 2.03 6.64
C PRO A 398 -5.19 1.42 7.56
N ALA A 399 -6.08 0.56 7.06
CA ALA A 399 -7.05 -0.17 7.90
C ALA A 399 -6.38 -1.08 8.94
N ILE A 400 -5.16 -1.56 8.66
CA ILE A 400 -4.36 -2.32 9.64
C ILE A 400 -4.03 -1.46 10.86
N LEU A 401 -3.60 -0.21 10.63
CA LEU A 401 -3.31 0.71 11.73
C LEU A 401 -4.58 1.06 12.52
N ALA A 402 -5.69 1.30 11.83
CA ALA A 402 -6.98 1.52 12.48
C ALA A 402 -7.38 0.31 13.34
N ALA A 403 -7.18 -0.92 12.85
CA ALA A 403 -7.43 -2.13 13.63
C ALA A 403 -6.54 -2.22 14.88
N CYS A 404 -5.23 -1.92 14.76
CA CYS A 404 -4.31 -1.86 15.90
C CYS A 404 -4.79 -0.85 16.95
N LEU A 405 -5.16 0.37 16.52
CA LEU A 405 -5.61 1.44 17.42
C LEU A 405 -6.95 1.10 18.11
N LEU A 406 -7.91 0.56 17.35
CA LEU A 406 -9.21 0.15 17.88
C LEU A 406 -9.10 -1.04 18.83
N ALA A 407 -8.19 -1.98 18.58
CA ALA A 407 -7.96 -3.13 19.43
C ALA A 407 -7.20 -2.80 20.73
N ALA A 408 -6.47 -1.69 20.76
CA ALA A 408 -5.67 -1.27 21.91
C ALA A 408 -6.52 -1.10 23.17
N PRO A 409 -5.98 -1.40 24.36
CA PRO A 409 -6.68 -1.21 25.65
C PRO A 409 -6.99 0.26 25.94
N SER A 410 -6.12 1.16 25.50
CA SER A 410 -6.30 2.62 25.57
C SER A 410 -6.21 3.18 24.16
N PRO A 411 -7.32 3.55 23.54
CA PRO A 411 -7.30 4.08 22.18
C PRO A 411 -6.56 5.42 22.16
N THR A 412 -5.45 5.44 21.46
CA THR A 412 -4.73 6.65 21.05
C THR A 412 -4.93 6.85 19.56
N LEU A 413 -4.67 8.04 19.05
CA LEU A 413 -4.67 8.28 17.61
C LEU A 413 -3.26 8.26 17.02
N SER A 414 -2.25 7.91 17.82
CA SER A 414 -0.85 7.82 17.41
C SER A 414 -0.36 6.39 17.46
N ILE A 415 0.49 6.04 16.50
CA ILE A 415 1.17 4.75 16.41
C ILE A 415 2.63 4.98 16.06
N GLY A 416 3.53 4.44 16.87
CA GLY A 416 4.98 4.54 16.71
C GLY A 416 5.60 3.24 16.20
N ASP A 417 6.94 3.21 16.18
CA ASP A 417 7.76 2.08 15.73
C ASP A 417 7.43 1.65 14.29
N LEU A 418 7.24 2.64 13.41
CA LEU A 418 7.00 2.42 12.00
C LEU A 418 8.31 2.54 11.21
N PRO A 419 8.47 1.75 10.15
CA PRO A 419 9.59 1.92 9.23
C PRO A 419 9.55 3.30 8.57
N PHE A 420 10.72 3.89 8.37
CA PHE A 420 10.91 5.07 7.54
C PHE A 420 12.29 5.01 6.88
N HIS A 421 12.54 5.82 5.88
CA HIS A 421 13.77 5.74 5.09
C HIS A 421 14.50 7.08 5.06
N TYR A 422 15.82 7.04 4.98
CA TYR A 422 16.67 8.21 4.74
C TYR A 422 17.20 8.18 3.32
N VAL A 423 17.11 9.30 2.64
CA VAL A 423 17.79 9.53 1.38
C VAL A 423 18.98 10.47 1.60
N VAL A 424 19.98 10.36 0.78
CA VAL A 424 21.11 11.31 0.79
C VAL A 424 20.85 12.30 -0.33
N ASP A 425 20.78 13.57 0.03
CA ASP A 425 20.59 14.66 -0.94
C ASP A 425 21.87 14.97 -1.74
N GLY A 426 21.80 15.97 -2.63
CA GLY A 426 22.92 16.40 -3.47
C GLY A 426 24.13 16.94 -2.68
N ASP A 427 23.90 17.44 -1.48
CA ASP A 427 24.94 17.98 -0.58
C ASP A 427 25.56 16.90 0.32
N GLY A 428 25.02 15.68 0.30
CA GLY A 428 25.48 14.57 1.11
C GLY A 428 24.80 14.46 2.48
N ASP A 429 23.79 15.27 2.75
CA ASP A 429 23.02 15.26 3.98
C ASP A 429 21.95 14.17 3.97
N GLN A 430 21.64 13.62 5.14
CA GLN A 430 20.61 12.61 5.29
C GLN A 430 19.25 13.27 5.52
N VAL A 431 18.35 13.10 4.56
CA VAL A 431 16.98 13.58 4.64
C VAL A 431 16.05 12.42 4.94
N GLY A 432 15.31 12.50 6.06
CA GLY A 432 14.32 11.48 6.40
C GLY A 432 13.06 11.63 5.56
N LEU A 433 12.63 10.54 4.92
CA LEU A 433 11.32 10.49 4.27
C LEU A 433 10.22 10.29 5.33
N PRO A 434 8.98 10.71 5.05
CA PRO A 434 7.86 10.38 5.91
C PRO A 434 7.58 8.88 5.88
N CYS A 435 7.00 8.34 6.96
CA CYS A 435 6.52 6.96 6.98
C CYS A 435 5.16 6.76 6.26
N THR A 436 4.69 7.75 5.52
CA THR A 436 3.48 7.70 4.67
C THR A 436 3.85 7.98 3.22
N GLU A 437 3.10 7.42 2.28
CA GLU A 437 3.33 7.61 0.84
C GLU A 437 3.16 9.07 0.37
N ARG A 438 2.44 9.88 1.17
CA ARG A 438 2.24 11.31 0.96
C ARG A 438 2.26 12.04 2.29
N LEU A 439 2.81 13.24 2.28
CA LEU A 439 2.69 14.14 3.43
C LEU A 439 1.31 14.80 3.43
N VAL A 440 0.64 14.69 4.57
CA VAL A 440 -0.67 15.29 4.79
C VAL A 440 -0.52 16.38 5.84
N SER A 441 -0.63 17.64 5.41
CA SER A 441 -0.71 18.79 6.32
C SER A 441 -2.06 18.84 7.05
N ALA A 442 -2.14 19.58 8.14
CA ALA A 442 -3.42 19.78 8.85
C ALA A 442 -4.51 20.38 7.95
N GLU A 443 -4.14 21.20 6.98
CA GLU A 443 -5.06 21.80 6.02
C GLU A 443 -5.59 20.76 5.02
N ILE A 444 -4.71 19.89 4.49
CA ILE A 444 -5.11 18.77 3.63
C ILE A 444 -5.98 17.80 4.42
N ALA A 445 -5.62 17.48 5.67
CA ALA A 445 -6.44 16.63 6.52
C ALA A 445 -7.85 17.20 6.74
N ALA A 446 -7.95 18.50 6.97
CA ALA A 446 -9.25 19.17 7.07
C ALA A 446 -10.04 19.15 5.75
N GLN A 447 -9.37 19.25 4.60
CA GLN A 447 -9.99 19.11 3.29
C GLN A 447 -10.53 17.70 3.07
N LEU A 448 -9.73 16.67 3.33
CA LEU A 448 -10.12 15.27 3.22
C LEU A 448 -11.26 14.91 4.19
N GLY A 449 -11.25 15.49 5.39
CA GLY A 449 -12.34 15.34 6.36
C GLY A 449 -13.71 15.83 5.84
N ARG A 450 -13.74 16.79 4.90
CA ARG A 450 -14.99 17.20 4.23
C ARG A 450 -15.58 16.11 3.36
N TYR A 451 -14.75 15.19 2.87
CA TYR A 451 -15.19 13.99 2.12
C TYR A 451 -15.39 12.77 3.02
N GLY A 452 -15.27 12.92 4.35
CA GLY A 452 -15.40 11.82 5.31
C GLY A 452 -14.21 10.87 5.33
N ILE A 453 -13.01 11.37 4.96
CA ILE A 453 -11.77 10.59 4.91
C ILE A 453 -10.91 10.94 6.12
N ASN A 454 -10.54 9.92 6.89
CA ASN A 454 -9.62 10.03 8.01
C ASN A 454 -8.17 10.03 7.50
N SER A 455 -7.42 11.05 7.85
CA SER A 455 -6.07 11.25 7.33
C SER A 455 -4.99 10.72 8.28
N LEU A 456 -4.00 10.02 7.71
CA LEU A 456 -2.77 9.64 8.38
C LEU A 456 -1.75 10.77 8.19
N MET A 457 -1.27 11.33 9.29
CA MET A 457 -0.31 12.43 9.32
C MET A 457 1.01 11.92 9.88
N ALA A 458 2.08 12.09 9.12
CA ALA A 458 3.44 11.72 9.49
C ALA A 458 4.36 12.95 9.45
N HIS A 459 5.44 12.91 10.20
CA HIS A 459 6.52 13.87 10.10
C HIS A 459 7.73 13.24 9.41
N LYS A 460 8.48 14.05 8.66
CA LYS A 460 9.70 13.60 8.00
C LYS A 460 10.70 13.06 9.03
N GLY A 461 11.27 11.90 8.76
CA GLY A 461 12.31 11.30 9.59
C GLY A 461 11.84 10.82 10.96
N GLN A 462 10.54 10.68 11.18
CA GLN A 462 9.99 10.15 12.43
C GLN A 462 9.29 8.80 12.20
N PRO A 463 9.56 7.79 13.07
CA PRO A 463 8.92 6.47 13.00
C PRO A 463 7.50 6.46 13.61
N GLU A 464 6.77 7.55 13.48
CA GLU A 464 5.47 7.74 14.10
C GLU A 464 4.50 8.41 13.13
N LEU A 465 3.26 8.01 13.20
CA LEU A 465 2.17 8.71 12.55
C LEU A 465 0.99 8.91 13.50
N ARG A 466 0.15 9.88 13.17
CA ARG A 466 -1.07 10.20 13.89
C ARG A 466 -2.25 10.22 12.93
N LEU A 467 -3.37 9.62 13.33
CA LEU A 467 -4.64 9.82 12.64
C LEU A 467 -5.21 11.19 13.02
N ALA A 468 -5.67 11.94 12.04
CA ALA A 468 -6.38 13.21 12.27
C ALA A 468 -7.70 12.99 13.02
N GLY A 469 -8.32 11.83 12.81
CA GLY A 469 -9.53 11.33 13.44
C GLY A 469 -9.72 9.86 13.13
N LEU A 470 -10.70 9.23 13.74
CA LEU A 470 -11.17 7.89 13.39
C LEU A 470 -12.70 7.90 13.47
N ASP A 471 -13.27 8.69 12.58
CA ASP A 471 -14.71 8.90 12.48
C ASP A 471 -15.30 8.11 11.32
N ALA A 472 -16.59 7.87 11.39
CA ALA A 472 -17.33 7.33 10.27
C ALA A 472 -17.40 8.34 9.11
N THR A 473 -17.64 7.86 7.89
CA THR A 473 -17.65 8.70 6.68
C THR A 473 -18.71 9.82 6.75
N ASN A 474 -19.81 9.63 7.49
CA ASN A 474 -20.81 10.68 7.73
C ASN A 474 -20.38 11.72 8.80
N GLY A 475 -19.21 11.53 9.45
CA GLY A 475 -18.70 12.42 10.48
C GLY A 475 -19.14 12.09 11.91
N GLU A 476 -19.90 11.01 12.10
CA GLU A 476 -20.22 10.51 13.45
C GLU A 476 -19.05 9.69 14.01
N ALA A 477 -18.99 9.55 15.34
CA ALA A 477 -18.00 8.68 15.96
C ALA A 477 -18.19 7.23 15.50
N LEU A 478 -17.14 6.58 15.04
CA LEU A 478 -17.17 5.20 14.58
C LEU A 478 -17.61 4.27 15.71
N SER A 479 -18.69 3.52 15.49
CA SER A 479 -19.25 2.60 16.49
C SER A 479 -18.41 1.34 16.60
N TRP A 480 -17.31 1.42 17.35
CA TRP A 480 -16.54 0.26 17.77
C TRP A 480 -17.12 -0.30 19.08
N HIS A 481 -17.64 -1.52 19.07
CA HIS A 481 -18.18 -2.17 20.27
C HIS A 481 -17.08 -2.64 21.24
N ALA A 482 -16.27 -1.73 21.72
CA ALA A 482 -15.66 -1.90 23.03
C ALA A 482 -16.76 -1.62 24.05
N ALA A 483 -17.14 -2.61 24.85
CA ALA A 483 -18.04 -2.36 25.97
C ALA A 483 -17.47 -1.19 26.79
N PRO A 484 -18.15 -0.01 26.90
CA PRO A 484 -17.60 1.10 27.67
C PRO A 484 -17.41 0.62 29.09
N LYS A 485 -16.21 0.77 29.65
CA LYS A 485 -16.00 0.61 31.09
C LYS A 485 -17.01 1.52 31.77
N PRO A 486 -17.81 1.05 32.74
CA PRO A 486 -18.88 1.85 33.35
C PRO A 486 -18.39 3.15 34.00
N GLU A 487 -17.10 3.28 34.27
CA GLU A 487 -16.49 4.46 34.91
C GLU A 487 -16.33 5.68 33.99
N MET A 488 -16.26 5.53 32.67
CA MET A 488 -16.12 6.69 31.76
C MET A 488 -17.45 7.36 31.40
N ARG A 489 -18.59 6.71 31.63
CA ARG A 489 -19.91 7.35 31.42
C ARG A 489 -20.35 8.28 32.53
N ALA A 490 -19.79 8.15 33.73
CA ALA A 490 -20.12 9.00 34.86
C ALA A 490 -19.46 10.40 34.78
N ALA A 491 -18.29 10.51 34.15
CA ALA A 491 -17.57 11.77 34.04
C ALA A 491 -18.08 12.72 32.92
N ALA A 492 -18.82 12.19 31.94
CA ALA A 492 -19.31 12.98 30.80
C ALA A 492 -20.72 13.57 30.99
N ARG A 493 -21.36 13.34 32.15
CA ARG A 493 -22.70 13.83 32.46
C ARG A 493 -22.83 14.37 33.88
N ALA A 494 -21.99 15.33 34.23
CA ALA A 494 -22.32 16.23 35.33
C ALA A 494 -23.01 17.49 34.75
N PRO A 495 -24.24 17.81 35.12
CA PRO A 495 -24.85 19.05 34.69
C PRO A 495 -24.15 20.20 35.38
N VAL A 496 -23.78 21.20 34.60
CA VAL A 496 -23.39 22.52 35.14
C VAL A 496 -24.59 23.07 35.90
N ALA A 497 -24.54 22.97 37.23
CA ALA A 497 -25.47 23.68 38.09
C ALA A 497 -25.08 25.16 38.07
N ALA A 498 -26.06 25.97 37.69
CA ALA A 498 -26.01 27.42 37.86
C ALA A 498 -26.02 27.74 39.35
N GLU A 499 -25.03 28.47 39.79
CA GLU A 499 -25.07 29.15 41.09
C GLU A 499 -24.65 30.61 40.94
N SER A 500 -25.54 31.49 41.29
CA SER A 500 -25.34 32.88 41.71
C SER A 500 -26.08 33.04 43.05
N PRO A 501 -25.88 34.06 43.87
CA PRO A 501 -24.79 34.99 44.08
C PRO A 501 -24.38 35.14 45.58
N GLU A 502 -23.36 35.98 45.80
CA GLU A 502 -22.77 36.51 47.03
C GLU A 502 -23.72 36.83 48.22
N PRO A 503 -23.22 37.03 49.52
CA PRO A 503 -22.40 38.18 49.85
C PRO A 503 -21.39 38.04 51.04
N ASP A 504 -20.42 38.96 51.01
CA ASP A 504 -19.75 39.69 52.10
C ASP A 504 -19.32 39.02 53.42
N ALA A 505 -18.04 39.13 53.79
CA ALA A 505 -17.49 39.98 54.86
C ALA A 505 -16.09 39.54 55.34
N ARG A 506 -15.15 40.45 55.15
CA ARG A 506 -14.13 40.99 56.10
C ARG A 506 -13.17 40.09 56.87
N SER A 507 -11.92 40.56 56.73
CA SER A 507 -10.84 40.78 57.70
C SER A 507 -9.89 39.61 57.97
N ASP A 508 -8.64 39.74 57.76
CA ASP A 508 -7.53 40.33 58.46
C ASP A 508 -6.19 39.83 57.88
N GLU A 509 -5.37 40.82 57.54
CA GLU A 509 -3.91 40.64 57.44
C GLU A 509 -3.32 40.42 58.83
N PRO A 510 -2.07 39.94 59.02
CA PRO A 510 -0.94 40.82 58.87
C PRO A 510 0.35 40.26 58.25
N GLU A 511 1.08 41.21 57.69
CA GLU A 511 2.50 41.33 57.44
C GLU A 511 3.47 40.42 58.21
N LEU A 512 4.60 40.08 57.57
CA LEU A 512 5.97 40.43 58.01
C LEU A 512 7.03 39.90 57.03
N GLN A 513 7.67 40.84 56.31
CA GLN A 513 9.10 41.20 56.27
C GLN A 513 10.11 40.05 55.91
N ALA A 514 10.71 40.17 54.78
CA ALA A 514 11.95 40.87 54.39
C ALA A 514 13.25 40.19 54.81
N ALA A 515 14.06 39.90 53.86
CA ALA A 515 15.51 40.11 53.69
C ALA A 515 16.02 39.07 52.68
N GLY A 516 16.66 39.38 51.61
CA GLY A 516 17.75 40.29 51.33
C GLY A 516 18.81 39.51 50.61
N GLY A 517 19.27 39.96 49.46
CA GLY A 517 20.66 39.80 49.07
C GLY A 517 20.97 39.04 47.79
N ALA A 518 21.19 39.83 46.75
CA ALA A 518 22.38 39.93 45.90
C ALA A 518 22.65 38.90 44.77
N SER A 519 22.49 39.43 43.59
CA SER A 519 23.45 39.52 42.44
C SER A 519 24.17 38.26 41.93
N GLY A 520 24.07 38.10 40.63
CA GLY A 520 25.03 37.35 39.81
C GLY A 520 24.51 37.07 38.39
N ASP A 521 24.85 38.00 37.50
CA ASP A 521 25.13 37.90 36.08
C ASP A 521 24.63 36.66 35.31
N GLY A 522 23.77 36.83 34.35
CA GLY A 522 23.94 36.95 32.90
C GLY A 522 24.55 35.76 32.22
N GLU A 523 23.71 35.09 31.41
CA GLU A 523 24.11 34.67 30.09
C GLU A 523 22.86 34.26 29.28
N ASP A 524 22.66 35.01 28.23
CA ASP A 524 21.69 34.74 27.15
C ASP A 524 21.93 33.35 26.57
N ALA A 525 20.99 32.45 26.73
CA ALA A 525 20.88 31.26 25.87
C ALA A 525 19.73 31.51 24.90
N GLN A 526 20.06 32.02 23.73
CA GLN A 526 19.22 32.02 22.55
C GLN A 526 18.90 30.58 22.18
N THR A 527 17.67 30.20 22.25
CA THR A 527 17.10 29.06 21.55
C THR A 527 17.19 29.31 20.04
N PRO A 528 17.76 28.39 19.23
CA PRO A 528 17.69 28.54 17.79
C PRO A 528 16.25 28.28 17.32
N GLU A 529 15.67 29.25 16.67
CA GLU A 529 14.51 29.09 15.81
C GLU A 529 14.81 27.99 14.79
N SER A 530 14.01 26.95 14.79
CA SER A 530 14.01 25.94 13.74
C SER A 530 13.58 26.60 12.44
N ALA A 531 14.51 26.76 11.52
CA ALA A 531 14.22 27.15 10.15
C ALA A 531 13.35 26.04 9.51
N ASP A 532 12.11 26.40 9.26
CA ASP A 532 11.13 25.58 8.52
C ASP A 532 11.54 25.64 7.03
N THR A 533 12.45 24.73 6.64
CA THR A 533 12.85 24.60 5.23
C THR A 533 11.69 23.90 4.52
N SER A 534 11.02 24.62 3.62
CA SER A 534 9.88 24.07 2.88
C SER A 534 10.33 22.98 1.90
N LEU A 535 9.40 22.07 1.56
CA LEU A 535 9.64 21.04 0.55
C LEU A 535 10.09 21.64 -0.78
N ASP A 536 9.63 22.87 -1.09
CA ASP A 536 9.99 23.64 -2.26
C ASP A 536 11.47 24.05 -2.27
N ASP A 537 12.06 24.36 -1.10
CA ASP A 537 13.50 24.71 -1.01
C ASP A 537 14.40 23.47 -1.19
N LEU A 538 13.91 22.30 -0.78
CA LEU A 538 14.62 21.01 -0.96
C LEU A 538 14.56 20.55 -2.43
N LEU A 539 13.45 20.80 -3.09
CA LEU A 539 13.26 20.50 -4.51
C LEU A 539 14.05 21.47 -5.40
N ALA A 540 14.18 22.74 -4.99
CA ALA A 540 15.04 23.72 -5.66
C ALA A 540 16.52 23.34 -5.56
N SER A 541 16.98 22.80 -4.41
CA SER A 541 18.37 22.36 -4.24
C SER A 541 18.73 21.10 -5.05
N LEU A 542 17.72 20.27 -5.42
CA LEU A 542 17.92 19.11 -6.30
C LEU A 542 17.95 19.48 -7.79
N ALA A 543 17.39 20.66 -8.15
CA ALA A 543 17.40 21.17 -9.52
C ALA A 543 18.71 21.90 -9.91
N ASP A 544 19.53 22.32 -8.93
CA ASP A 544 20.74 23.12 -9.14
C ASP A 544 22.05 22.30 -9.31
N THR A 545 22.00 21.00 -9.59
CA THR A 545 23.20 20.24 -9.99
C THR A 545 23.53 20.53 -11.45
N GLU A 546 24.15 21.67 -11.68
CA GLU A 546 24.69 22.07 -12.99
C GLU A 546 25.95 21.25 -13.35
N THR A 547 25.88 20.68 -14.53
CA THR A 547 27.03 20.27 -15.35
C THR A 547 27.85 21.48 -15.81
N PRO A 548 29.19 21.40 -15.98
CA PRO A 548 30.01 22.54 -16.38
C PRO A 548 29.74 22.99 -17.81
N ALA A 549 29.81 24.28 -17.99
CA ALA A 549 29.46 25.07 -19.16
C ALA A 549 30.04 24.57 -20.51
N ALA A 550 29.16 24.52 -21.51
CA ALA A 550 29.48 24.65 -22.91
C ALA A 550 28.41 25.52 -23.56
N ASP A 551 28.86 26.50 -24.30
CA ASP A 551 28.42 27.61 -25.13
C ASP A 551 26.93 27.68 -25.62
N PRO A 552 26.34 28.87 -25.77
CA PRO A 552 24.90 29.07 -25.87
C PRO A 552 24.37 28.97 -27.30
N GLY A 553 23.37 28.13 -27.50
CA GLY A 553 22.64 28.07 -28.77
C GLY A 553 21.49 27.08 -28.75
N GLY A 554 20.29 27.55 -28.45
CA GLY A 554 19.05 26.92 -28.87
C GLY A 554 18.25 26.26 -27.75
N ALA A 555 17.17 26.93 -27.39
CA ALA A 555 16.13 26.52 -26.48
C ALA A 555 15.45 25.23 -26.90
N ASP A 556 15.23 24.33 -25.91
CA ASP A 556 13.91 23.78 -25.59
C ASP A 556 14.04 23.01 -24.28
N ASP A 557 13.14 23.32 -23.37
CA ASP A 557 13.02 22.75 -22.02
C ASP A 557 12.75 21.22 -22.07
N ASP A 558 13.80 20.41 -22.02
CA ASP A 558 13.67 18.97 -21.74
C ASP A 558 14.01 18.71 -20.27
N ILE A 559 13.05 18.97 -19.40
CA ILE A 559 13.03 18.37 -18.06
C ILE A 559 12.81 16.88 -18.26
N ASP A 560 13.75 16.06 -17.76
CA ASP A 560 13.65 14.60 -17.77
C ASP A 560 12.25 14.17 -17.25
N PRO A 561 11.45 13.49 -18.09
CA PRO A 561 10.08 13.10 -17.72
C PRO A 561 10.01 12.23 -16.47
N GLU A 562 11.09 11.55 -16.09
CA GLU A 562 11.17 10.78 -14.86
C GLU A 562 11.31 11.67 -13.62
N LEU A 563 12.08 12.75 -13.71
CA LEU A 563 12.21 13.76 -12.66
C LEU A 563 10.89 14.52 -12.45
N ALA A 564 10.22 14.86 -13.55
CA ALA A 564 8.89 15.49 -13.51
C ALA A 564 7.84 14.56 -12.90
N ALA A 565 7.94 13.24 -13.12
CA ALA A 565 7.05 12.25 -12.53
C ALA A 565 7.32 12.07 -11.02
N LEU A 566 8.58 12.12 -10.59
CA LEU A 566 8.98 12.08 -9.19
C LEU A 566 8.46 13.31 -8.44
N LEU A 567 8.66 14.49 -9.00
CA LEU A 567 8.16 15.76 -8.47
C LEU A 567 6.64 15.73 -8.33
N LYS A 568 5.95 15.18 -9.33
CA LYS A 568 4.50 15.06 -9.36
C LYS A 568 3.96 14.00 -8.38
N SER A 569 4.78 13.04 -7.96
CA SER A 569 4.40 12.04 -6.96
C SER A 569 4.60 12.50 -5.52
N LEU A 570 5.29 13.63 -5.31
CA LEU A 570 5.58 14.20 -3.99
C LEU A 570 4.69 15.43 -3.68
N GLU A 571 4.00 15.99 -4.68
CA GLU A 571 2.92 16.97 -4.52
C GLU A 571 1.57 16.26 -4.23
#